data_f916f4e85f626ef489cebd512a59a034
#
_entry.id   f916f4e85f626ef489cebd512a59a034
#
_cell.length_a   1.000
_cell.length_b   1.000
_cell.length_c   1.000
_cell.angle_alpha   90.00
_cell.angle_beta   90.00
_cell.angle_gamma   90.00
#
_symmetry.space_group_name_H-M   'P 1'
#
loop_
_entity.id
_entity.type
_entity.pdbx_description
1 polymer ?
#
loop_
_entity_poly.entity_id
_entity_poly.type
_entity_poly.pdbx_seq_one_letter_code
_entity_poly.pdbx_strand_id
1 'polypeptide(L)'
;RIKLQQTDRMAANEAEYIWNYAKYPIYQNTDVVFYKEASEGIEAQKQALNQAKHFIFMEYHAIEDKQSFGELKEILARKAKEGVEVRLFYDDIGSIGFINTDFIQRMEAEGIQCRVFNRLMPVLNVFMNNRDHRKITVIDGKIGFTGGYNLADEYFNITHPYGYWKDTGVRLEGDAVRSLTVMFLEMWNYINRSTEDYSRFL
;
A
#
# COMPACT_ATOMS: atom_id res chain seq x y z
N ARG A 1 -15.69 1.06 22.28
CA ARG A 1 -16.22 -0.30 22.23
C ARG A 1 -17.62 -0.42 22.83
N ILE A 2 -17.85 0.04 24.07
CA ILE A 2 -19.16 -0.02 24.75
C ILE A 2 -20.26 0.66 23.92
N LYS A 3 -19.99 1.85 23.36
CA LYS A 3 -20.94 2.53 22.48
C LYS A 3 -21.26 1.72 21.22
N LEU A 4 -20.27 1.11 20.58
CA LEU A 4 -20.45 0.27 19.39
C LEU A 4 -21.31 -0.95 19.72
N GLN A 5 -21.10 -1.56 20.88
CA GLN A 5 -21.86 -2.72 21.34
C GLN A 5 -23.36 -2.44 21.54
N GLN A 6 -23.69 -1.17 21.85
CA GLN A 6 -25.09 -0.70 22.00
C GLN A 6 -25.76 -0.40 20.65
N THR A 7 -24.99 -0.06 19.62
CA THR A 7 -25.51 0.34 18.31
C THR A 7 -25.41 -0.77 17.27
N ASP A 8 -24.33 -1.56 17.28
CA ASP A 8 -24.10 -2.67 16.39
C ASP A 8 -23.25 -3.75 17.10
N ARG A 9 -23.96 -4.77 17.56
CA ARG A 9 -23.35 -5.90 18.31
C ARG A 9 -22.41 -6.73 17.43
N MET A 10 -22.72 -6.87 16.13
CA MET A 10 -21.91 -7.66 15.22
C MET A 10 -20.57 -6.97 14.98
N ALA A 11 -20.59 -5.71 14.61
CA ALA A 11 -19.37 -4.91 14.43
C ALA A 11 -18.54 -4.84 15.73
N ALA A 12 -19.18 -4.79 16.90
CA ALA A 12 -18.47 -4.79 18.17
C ALA A 12 -17.75 -6.11 18.44
N ASN A 13 -18.35 -7.26 18.10
CA ASN A 13 -17.74 -8.57 18.24
C ASN A 13 -16.55 -8.75 17.26
N GLU A 14 -16.69 -8.29 16.03
CA GLU A 14 -15.60 -8.28 15.05
C GLU A 14 -14.43 -7.41 15.53
N ALA A 15 -14.70 -6.21 16.01
CA ALA A 15 -13.70 -5.30 16.58
C ALA A 15 -12.98 -5.91 17.79
N GLU A 16 -13.71 -6.65 18.66
CA GLU A 16 -13.14 -7.36 19.79
C GLU A 16 -12.24 -8.51 19.34
N TYR A 17 -12.64 -9.27 18.35
CA TYR A 17 -11.83 -10.34 17.76
C TYR A 17 -10.53 -9.78 17.19
N ILE A 18 -10.61 -8.75 16.34
CA ILE A 18 -9.44 -8.10 15.74
C ILE A 18 -8.48 -7.57 16.82
N TRP A 19 -9.02 -6.91 17.85
CA TRP A 19 -8.21 -6.43 18.96
C TRP A 19 -7.53 -7.57 19.74
N ASN A 20 -8.24 -8.64 20.03
CA ASN A 20 -7.71 -9.73 20.84
C ASN A 20 -6.58 -10.50 20.12
N TYR A 21 -6.69 -10.69 18.82
CA TYR A 21 -5.77 -11.52 18.04
C TYR A 21 -4.72 -10.73 17.26
N ALA A 22 -5.07 -9.57 16.72
CA ALA A 22 -4.17 -8.78 15.89
C ALA A 22 -3.73 -7.45 16.56
N LYS A 23 -4.33 -7.07 17.70
CA LYS A 23 -4.04 -5.82 18.43
C LYS A 23 -4.33 -4.53 17.65
N TYR A 24 -5.10 -4.60 16.57
CA TYR A 24 -5.55 -3.42 15.85
C TYR A 24 -6.79 -2.83 16.52
N PRO A 25 -6.75 -1.55 16.92
CA PRO A 25 -7.88 -0.87 17.53
C PRO A 25 -8.93 -0.46 16.49
N ILE A 26 -10.15 -0.22 16.97
CA ILE A 26 -11.16 0.51 16.21
C ILE A 26 -10.93 2.01 16.37
N TYR A 27 -11.23 2.76 15.32
CA TYR A 27 -11.09 4.21 15.31
C TYR A 27 -12.43 4.90 15.11
N GLN A 28 -12.47 6.16 15.53
CA GLN A 28 -13.46 7.16 15.15
C GLN A 28 -12.76 8.23 14.32
N ASN A 29 -13.44 9.31 13.96
CA ASN A 29 -12.85 10.44 13.23
C ASN A 29 -12.13 10.01 11.94
N THR A 30 -12.76 9.12 11.19
CA THR A 30 -12.21 8.65 9.91
C THR A 30 -13.32 8.74 8.86
N ASP A 31 -13.05 9.49 7.81
CA ASP A 31 -13.87 9.52 6.61
C ASP A 31 -13.48 8.37 5.69
N VAL A 32 -14.48 7.74 5.07
CA VAL A 32 -14.31 6.61 4.17
C VAL A 32 -14.97 6.91 2.83
N VAL A 33 -14.19 6.82 1.75
CA VAL A 33 -14.71 6.95 0.39
C VAL A 33 -14.48 5.62 -0.33
N PHE A 34 -15.54 5.08 -0.90
CA PHE A 34 -15.50 3.86 -1.71
C PHE A 34 -15.53 4.21 -3.19
N TYR A 35 -14.59 3.66 -3.95
CA TYR A 35 -14.48 3.77 -5.40
C TYR A 35 -14.96 2.48 -6.04
N LYS A 36 -15.96 2.58 -6.91
CA LYS A 36 -16.53 1.43 -7.61
C LYS A 36 -15.63 0.91 -8.73
N GLU A 37 -14.74 1.77 -9.24
CA GLU A 37 -13.80 1.47 -10.31
C GLU A 37 -12.36 1.76 -9.84
N ALA A 38 -11.43 0.88 -10.22
CA ALA A 38 -10.00 1.07 -9.92
C ALA A 38 -9.47 2.39 -10.49
N SER A 39 -9.94 2.80 -11.67
CA SER A 39 -9.55 4.06 -12.31
C SER A 39 -9.92 5.29 -11.47
N GLU A 40 -11.07 5.30 -10.81
CA GLU A 40 -11.45 6.38 -9.89
C GLU A 40 -10.51 6.40 -8.67
N GLY A 41 -10.20 5.22 -8.14
CA GLY A 41 -9.30 5.07 -7.00
C GLY A 41 -7.88 5.56 -7.26
N ILE A 42 -7.29 5.19 -8.42
CA ILE A 42 -5.92 5.62 -8.75
C ILE A 42 -5.85 7.13 -9.05
N GLU A 43 -6.87 7.72 -9.65
CA GLU A 43 -6.90 9.17 -9.86
C GLU A 43 -6.99 9.95 -8.53
N ALA A 44 -7.82 9.50 -7.60
CA ALA A 44 -7.87 10.06 -6.26
C ALA A 44 -6.53 9.88 -5.51
N GLN A 45 -5.87 8.74 -5.70
CA GLN A 45 -4.55 8.46 -5.13
C GLN A 45 -3.49 9.41 -5.67
N LYS A 46 -3.43 9.65 -6.99
CA LYS A 46 -2.52 10.62 -7.61
C LYS A 46 -2.73 12.03 -7.05
N GLN A 47 -3.99 12.46 -6.90
CA GLN A 47 -4.31 13.76 -6.31
C GLN A 47 -3.80 13.88 -4.87
N ALA A 48 -4.00 12.85 -4.05
CA ALA A 48 -3.53 12.84 -2.67
C ALA A 48 -2.00 12.79 -2.57
N LEU A 49 -1.33 11.99 -3.40
CA LEU A 49 0.14 11.93 -3.46
C LEU A 49 0.78 13.28 -3.79
N ASN A 50 0.16 14.07 -4.67
CA ASN A 50 0.61 15.43 -5.00
C ASN A 50 0.60 16.37 -3.78
N GLN A 51 -0.22 16.10 -2.77
CA GLN A 51 -0.36 16.92 -1.56
C GLN A 51 0.56 16.49 -0.41
N ALA A 52 1.28 15.38 -0.55
CA ALA A 52 2.19 14.86 0.45
C ALA A 52 3.25 15.90 0.87
N LYS A 53 3.53 15.98 2.19
CA LYS A 53 4.47 16.94 2.77
C LYS A 53 5.61 16.28 3.56
N HIS A 54 5.37 15.09 4.12
CA HIS A 54 6.31 14.45 5.04
C HIS A 54 6.76 13.08 4.55
N PHE A 55 5.80 12.19 4.28
CA PHE A 55 6.14 10.86 3.80
C PHE A 55 5.04 10.20 2.96
N ILE A 56 5.47 9.30 2.09
CA ILE A 56 4.61 8.42 1.28
C ILE A 56 5.12 6.98 1.46
N PHE A 57 4.21 6.07 1.84
CA PHE A 57 4.49 4.64 1.92
C PHE A 57 3.58 3.89 0.97
N MET A 58 4.17 2.98 0.18
CA MET A 58 3.43 2.17 -0.78
C MET A 58 3.84 0.69 -0.71
N GLU A 59 2.85 -0.17 -0.60
CA GLU A 59 2.95 -1.62 -0.50
C GLU A 59 2.01 -2.26 -1.50
N TYR A 60 2.56 -3.01 -2.47
CA TYR A 60 1.77 -3.64 -3.51
C TYR A 60 2.28 -5.04 -3.83
N HIS A 61 1.35 -5.97 -4.08
CA HIS A 61 1.72 -7.31 -4.52
C HIS A 61 2.39 -7.28 -5.90
N ALA A 62 1.79 -6.58 -6.87
CA ALA A 62 2.32 -6.48 -8.22
C ALA A 62 2.48 -5.02 -8.66
N ILE A 63 3.63 -4.75 -9.27
CA ILE A 63 3.93 -3.47 -9.94
C ILE A 63 4.40 -3.78 -11.35
N GLU A 64 3.79 -3.16 -12.34
CA GLU A 64 4.21 -3.19 -13.74
C GLU A 64 4.83 -1.83 -14.12
N ASP A 65 6.08 -1.81 -14.56
CA ASP A 65 6.78 -0.58 -14.94
C ASP A 65 6.31 -0.10 -16.34
N LYS A 66 5.02 0.26 -16.40
CA LYS A 66 4.34 0.77 -17.58
C LYS A 66 3.52 2.02 -17.25
N GLN A 67 2.45 2.31 -18.00
CA GLN A 67 1.75 3.59 -17.96
C GLN A 67 1.18 3.89 -16.56
N SER A 68 0.38 3.00 -15.99
CA SER A 68 -0.32 3.25 -14.71
C SER A 68 0.64 3.54 -13.55
N PHE A 69 1.69 2.72 -13.42
CA PHE A 69 2.72 2.96 -12.42
C PHE A 69 3.65 4.11 -12.81
N GLY A 70 3.94 4.31 -14.10
CA GLY A 70 4.78 5.39 -14.60
C GLY A 70 4.29 6.76 -14.17
N GLU A 71 2.98 7.00 -14.24
CA GLU A 71 2.35 8.25 -13.79
C GLU A 71 2.50 8.46 -12.27
N LEU A 72 2.36 7.40 -11.48
CA LEU A 72 2.62 7.45 -10.03
C LEU A 72 4.09 7.69 -9.73
N LYS A 73 5.00 7.00 -10.43
CA LYS A 73 6.45 7.13 -10.27
C LYS A 73 6.91 8.56 -10.49
N GLU A 74 6.39 9.26 -11.51
CA GLU A 74 6.70 10.68 -11.74
C GLU A 74 6.32 11.56 -10.54
N ILE A 75 5.16 11.30 -9.94
CA ILE A 75 4.73 12.02 -8.73
C ILE A 75 5.66 11.69 -7.56
N LEU A 76 5.97 10.41 -7.33
CA LEU A 76 6.82 9.95 -6.25
C LEU A 76 8.23 10.54 -6.35
N ALA A 77 8.83 10.51 -7.55
CA ALA A 77 10.16 11.07 -7.82
C ALA A 77 10.20 12.58 -7.58
N ARG A 78 9.17 13.31 -8.03
CA ARG A 78 9.06 14.74 -7.76
C ARG A 78 8.94 15.00 -6.25
N LYS A 79 8.11 14.27 -5.53
CA LYS A 79 7.93 14.40 -4.08
C LYS A 79 9.20 14.07 -3.31
N ALA A 80 9.96 13.06 -3.73
CA ALA A 80 11.27 12.76 -3.16
C ALA A 80 12.26 13.93 -3.34
N LYS A 81 12.29 14.57 -4.52
CA LYS A 81 13.11 15.78 -4.78
C LYS A 81 12.66 16.98 -3.94
N GLU A 82 11.38 17.06 -3.56
CA GLU A 82 10.84 18.07 -2.65
C GLU A 82 11.16 17.79 -1.16
N GLY A 83 11.83 16.65 -0.85
CA GLY A 83 12.22 16.27 0.51
C GLY A 83 11.20 15.38 1.24
N VAL A 84 10.16 14.89 0.55
CA VAL A 84 9.22 13.92 1.10
C VAL A 84 9.90 12.55 1.17
N GLU A 85 9.81 11.87 2.31
CA GLU A 85 10.33 10.51 2.46
C GLU A 85 9.42 9.51 1.72
N VAL A 86 9.94 8.88 0.66
CA VAL A 86 9.17 7.92 -0.15
C VAL A 86 9.73 6.51 0.04
N ARG A 87 8.88 5.61 0.54
CA ARG A 87 9.18 4.17 0.68
C ARG A 87 8.21 3.33 -0.15
N LEU A 88 8.75 2.42 -0.93
CA LEU A 88 8.00 1.50 -1.77
C LEU A 88 8.51 0.08 -1.57
N PHE A 89 7.62 -0.90 -1.41
CA PHE A 89 7.99 -2.29 -1.60
C PHE A 89 6.92 -3.09 -2.34
N TYR A 90 7.36 -4.17 -2.94
CA TYR A 90 6.52 -5.06 -3.73
C TYR A 90 6.87 -6.53 -3.47
N ASP A 91 5.93 -7.43 -3.77
CA ASP A 91 6.18 -8.87 -3.73
C ASP A 91 6.91 -9.32 -5.00
N ASP A 92 7.98 -10.11 -4.84
CA ASP A 92 8.82 -10.52 -5.97
C ASP A 92 8.04 -11.38 -6.98
N ILE A 93 7.32 -12.39 -6.52
CA ILE A 93 6.53 -13.28 -7.40
C ILE A 93 5.40 -12.50 -8.08
N GLY A 94 4.73 -11.61 -7.36
CA GLY A 94 3.66 -10.79 -7.91
C GLY A 94 4.10 -9.89 -9.06
N SER A 95 5.38 -9.50 -9.06
CA SER A 95 5.94 -8.58 -10.06
C SER A 95 6.83 -9.27 -11.11
N ILE A 96 6.95 -10.61 -11.08
CA ILE A 96 7.71 -11.37 -12.08
C ILE A 96 7.17 -11.10 -13.49
N GLY A 97 8.07 -10.72 -14.40
CA GLY A 97 7.76 -10.40 -15.80
C GLY A 97 7.19 -8.99 -16.01
N PHE A 98 6.89 -8.24 -14.94
CA PHE A 98 6.39 -6.88 -14.99
C PHE A 98 7.48 -5.82 -14.81
N ILE A 99 8.56 -6.18 -14.12
CA ILE A 99 9.69 -5.30 -13.84
C ILE A 99 11.02 -5.96 -14.19
N ASN A 100 12.02 -5.14 -14.49
CA ASN A 100 13.38 -5.58 -14.78
C ASN A 100 14.24 -5.64 -13.50
N THR A 101 15.38 -6.31 -13.59
CA THR A 101 16.31 -6.48 -12.47
C THR A 101 16.91 -5.19 -11.93
N ASP A 102 16.94 -4.13 -12.73
CA ASP A 102 17.43 -2.79 -12.39
C ASP A 102 16.35 -1.88 -11.77
N PHE A 103 15.12 -2.36 -11.62
CA PHE A 103 13.99 -1.56 -11.14
C PHE A 103 14.28 -0.86 -9.81
N ILE A 104 14.80 -1.60 -8.82
CA ILE A 104 15.14 -1.02 -7.50
C ILE A 104 16.17 0.10 -7.66
N GLN A 105 17.23 -0.12 -8.46
CA GLN A 105 18.27 0.88 -8.67
C GLN A 105 17.71 2.16 -9.32
N ARG A 106 16.79 2.00 -10.28
CA ARG A 106 16.11 3.15 -10.92
C ARG A 106 15.24 3.92 -9.95
N MET A 107 14.52 3.23 -9.06
CA MET A 107 13.72 3.88 -8.02
C MET A 107 14.62 4.65 -7.04
N GLU A 108 15.70 4.03 -6.58
CA GLU A 108 16.65 4.67 -5.65
C GLU A 108 17.38 5.87 -6.28
N ALA A 109 17.69 5.82 -7.57
CA ALA A 109 18.25 6.96 -8.32
C ALA A 109 17.29 8.16 -8.36
N GLU A 110 16.00 7.94 -8.29
CA GLU A 110 14.97 8.99 -8.20
C GLU A 110 14.66 9.43 -6.75
N GLY A 111 15.38 8.90 -5.76
CA GLY A 111 15.19 9.20 -4.34
C GLY A 111 14.08 8.40 -3.65
N ILE A 112 13.57 7.37 -4.31
CA ILE A 112 12.53 6.47 -3.77
C ILE A 112 13.22 5.28 -3.12
N GLN A 113 13.07 5.10 -1.80
CA GLN A 113 13.56 3.90 -1.12
C GLN A 113 12.72 2.70 -1.55
N CYS A 114 13.31 1.80 -2.33
CA CYS A 114 12.60 0.66 -2.91
C CYS A 114 13.11 -0.66 -2.36
N ARG A 115 12.21 -1.59 -2.03
CA ARG A 115 12.54 -2.93 -1.51
C ARG A 115 11.68 -3.99 -2.18
N VAL A 116 12.15 -5.23 -2.11
CA VAL A 116 11.42 -6.41 -2.57
C VAL A 116 11.14 -7.35 -1.41
N PHE A 117 9.88 -7.77 -1.28
CA PHE A 117 9.48 -8.77 -0.30
C PHE A 117 9.70 -10.18 -0.85
N ASN A 118 10.29 -11.02 -0.03
CA ASN A 118 10.50 -12.47 -0.24
C ASN A 118 10.97 -12.83 -1.65
N ARG A 119 12.20 -12.34 -1.98
CA ARG A 119 12.85 -12.59 -3.28
C ARG A 119 12.86 -14.06 -3.63
N LEU A 120 12.47 -14.37 -4.84
CA LEU A 120 12.53 -15.73 -5.37
C LEU A 120 13.99 -16.21 -5.49
N MET A 121 14.30 -17.26 -4.76
CA MET A 121 15.60 -17.94 -4.84
C MET A 121 15.41 -19.26 -5.59
N PRO A 122 16.21 -19.59 -6.60
CA PRO A 122 16.08 -20.82 -7.40
C PRO A 122 16.55 -22.07 -6.63
N VAL A 123 16.20 -22.18 -5.37
CA VAL A 123 16.47 -23.34 -4.48
C VAL A 123 15.18 -23.65 -3.74
N LEU A 124 15.03 -24.89 -3.24
CA LEU A 124 13.89 -25.28 -2.41
C LEU A 124 13.77 -24.33 -1.21
N ASN A 125 12.86 -23.38 -1.32
CA ASN A 125 12.55 -22.42 -0.27
C ASN A 125 11.17 -22.73 0.30
N VAL A 126 11.13 -23.26 1.51
CA VAL A 126 9.89 -23.59 2.22
C VAL A 126 9.00 -22.37 2.48
N PHE A 127 9.59 -21.16 2.43
CA PHE A 127 8.88 -19.89 2.59
C PHE A 127 8.40 -19.27 1.27
N MET A 128 8.57 -19.94 0.14
CA MET A 128 8.21 -19.43 -1.18
C MET A 128 6.75 -19.02 -1.27
N ASN A 129 5.86 -19.70 -0.55
CA ASN A 129 4.43 -19.42 -0.52
C ASN A 129 4.03 -18.28 0.44
N ASN A 130 4.95 -17.76 1.24
CA ASN A 130 4.69 -16.59 2.06
C ASN A 130 4.74 -15.36 1.16
N ARG A 131 3.56 -14.94 0.67
CA ARG A 131 3.43 -13.80 -0.23
C ARG A 131 2.72 -12.66 0.46
N ASP A 132 3.15 -11.44 0.14
CA ASP A 132 2.40 -10.25 0.50
C ASP A 132 1.40 -9.92 -0.60
N HIS A 133 0.11 -9.88 -0.23
CA HIS A 133 -0.96 -9.61 -1.19
C HIS A 133 -1.73 -8.32 -0.88
N ARG A 134 -1.23 -7.53 0.06
CA ARG A 134 -1.85 -6.25 0.43
C ARG A 134 -1.57 -5.19 -0.65
N LYS A 135 -2.44 -4.19 -0.71
CA LYS A 135 -2.32 -2.99 -1.52
C LYS A 135 -2.59 -1.83 -0.59
N ILE A 136 -1.55 -1.13 -0.20
CA ILE A 136 -1.61 -0.04 0.77
C ILE A 136 -0.84 1.15 0.22
N THR A 137 -1.45 2.32 0.30
CA THR A 137 -0.75 3.59 0.17
C THR A 137 -1.08 4.44 1.38
N VAL A 138 -0.06 4.99 2.03
CA VAL A 138 -0.20 5.93 3.15
C VAL A 138 0.48 7.23 2.80
N ILE A 139 -0.18 8.34 3.10
CA ILE A 139 0.30 9.69 2.85
C ILE A 139 0.23 10.48 4.16
N ASP A 140 1.38 10.89 4.67
CA ASP A 140 1.53 11.71 5.90
C ASP A 140 0.83 11.13 7.14
N GLY A 141 0.53 9.81 7.15
CA GLY A 141 -0.22 9.17 8.23
C GLY A 141 -1.70 9.61 8.34
N LYS A 142 -2.20 10.39 7.37
CA LYS A 142 -3.53 11.03 7.40
C LYS A 142 -4.47 10.51 6.33
N ILE A 143 -3.94 10.17 5.16
CA ILE A 143 -4.70 9.62 4.04
C ILE A 143 -4.15 8.24 3.75
N GLY A 144 -5.04 7.26 3.62
CA GLY A 144 -4.71 5.89 3.27
C GLY A 144 -5.57 5.37 2.13
N PHE A 145 -4.98 4.55 1.26
CA PHE A 145 -5.70 3.82 0.22
C PHE A 145 -5.46 2.33 0.38
N THR A 146 -6.51 1.57 0.15
CA THR A 146 -6.46 0.11 0.02
C THR A 146 -7.52 -0.36 -0.98
N GLY A 147 -7.42 -1.60 -1.43
CA GLY A 147 -8.37 -2.13 -2.42
C GLY A 147 -7.89 -3.44 -3.01
N GLY A 148 -8.47 -3.82 -4.13
CA GLY A 148 -8.13 -5.04 -4.86
C GLY A 148 -7.08 -4.85 -5.95
N TYR A 149 -6.98 -3.66 -6.54
CA TYR A 149 -6.11 -3.40 -7.69
C TYR A 149 -4.63 -3.33 -7.33
N ASN A 150 -3.80 -3.93 -8.19
CA ASN A 150 -2.37 -3.72 -8.21
C ASN A 150 -1.99 -2.55 -9.13
N LEU A 151 -0.71 -2.21 -9.21
CA LEU A 151 -0.20 -1.15 -10.06
C LEU A 151 0.28 -1.71 -11.40
N ALA A 152 -0.66 -2.25 -12.18
CA ALA A 152 -0.45 -2.74 -13.53
C ALA A 152 -1.58 -2.28 -14.45
N ASP A 153 -1.28 -2.08 -15.73
CA ASP A 153 -2.18 -1.44 -16.70
C ASP A 153 -3.51 -2.18 -16.89
N GLU A 154 -3.52 -3.49 -16.69
CA GLU A 154 -4.72 -4.32 -16.79
C GLU A 154 -5.79 -3.99 -15.73
N TYR A 155 -5.37 -3.63 -14.51
CA TYR A 155 -6.30 -3.27 -13.42
C TYR A 155 -7.09 -1.99 -13.69
N PHE A 156 -6.56 -1.13 -14.55
CA PHE A 156 -7.15 0.17 -14.92
C PHE A 156 -7.75 0.17 -16.31
N ASN A 157 -7.87 -1.01 -16.93
CA ASN A 157 -8.39 -1.17 -18.30
C ASN A 157 -7.63 -0.35 -19.36
N ILE A 158 -6.33 -0.13 -19.16
CA ILE A 158 -5.42 0.42 -20.18
C ILE A 158 -5.08 -0.68 -21.18
N THR A 159 -4.91 -1.91 -20.68
CA THR A 159 -4.78 -3.13 -21.47
C THR A 159 -5.86 -4.13 -21.08
N HIS A 160 -6.19 -5.10 -21.95
CA HIS A 160 -7.30 -6.02 -21.75
C HIS A 160 -6.92 -7.50 -21.95
N PRO A 161 -5.85 -8.01 -21.30
CA PRO A 161 -5.43 -9.41 -21.52
C PRO A 161 -6.49 -10.43 -21.08
N TYR A 162 -7.37 -10.05 -20.14
CA TYR A 162 -8.43 -10.89 -19.59
C TYR A 162 -9.85 -10.31 -19.82
N GLY A 163 -9.99 -9.34 -20.74
CA GLY A 163 -11.21 -8.57 -20.91
C GLY A 163 -11.30 -7.38 -19.94
N TYR A 164 -12.53 -6.90 -19.67
CA TYR A 164 -12.74 -5.79 -18.75
C TYR A 164 -12.44 -6.23 -17.32
N TRP A 165 -11.53 -5.53 -16.65
CA TRP A 165 -11.17 -5.79 -15.27
C TRP A 165 -12.00 -4.91 -14.33
N LYS A 166 -12.74 -5.55 -13.43
CA LYS A 166 -13.54 -4.88 -12.40
C LYS A 166 -12.85 -4.99 -11.04
N ASP A 167 -12.44 -3.86 -10.51
CA ASP A 167 -11.85 -3.78 -9.18
C ASP A 167 -12.32 -2.52 -8.45
N THR A 168 -12.12 -2.49 -7.15
CA THR A 168 -12.61 -1.43 -6.26
C THR A 168 -11.50 -0.91 -5.37
N GLY A 169 -11.68 0.31 -4.87
CA GLY A 169 -10.76 0.94 -3.94
C GLY A 169 -11.48 1.62 -2.78
N VAL A 170 -10.74 1.83 -1.71
CA VAL A 170 -11.19 2.56 -0.53
C VAL A 170 -10.14 3.60 -0.17
N ARG A 171 -10.58 4.82 0.07
CA ARG A 171 -9.77 5.88 0.68
C ARG A 171 -10.24 6.10 2.10
N LEU A 172 -9.31 6.16 3.01
CA LEU A 172 -9.49 6.56 4.41
C LEU A 172 -8.85 7.91 4.64
N GLU A 173 -9.47 8.77 5.43
CA GLU A 173 -8.86 10.00 5.91
C GLU A 173 -9.16 10.18 7.40
N GLY A 174 -8.11 10.19 8.22
CA GLY A 174 -8.21 10.34 9.67
C GLY A 174 -7.54 9.21 10.45
N ASP A 175 -8.00 9.00 11.69
CA ASP A 175 -7.30 8.20 12.71
C ASP A 175 -7.04 6.74 12.32
N ALA A 176 -7.92 6.11 11.52
CA ALA A 176 -7.75 4.71 11.11
C ALA A 176 -6.56 4.48 10.17
N VAL A 177 -6.04 5.53 9.51
CA VAL A 177 -4.85 5.45 8.65
C VAL A 177 -3.62 5.01 9.46
N ARG A 178 -3.63 5.24 10.77
CA ARG A 178 -2.58 4.75 11.67
C ARG A 178 -2.38 3.23 11.59
N SER A 179 -3.45 2.45 11.46
CA SER A 179 -3.33 1.00 11.28
C SER A 179 -2.61 0.64 9.99
N LEU A 180 -2.95 1.28 8.87
CA LEU A 180 -2.26 1.06 7.60
C LEU A 180 -0.79 1.47 7.68
N THR A 181 -0.49 2.56 8.39
CA THR A 181 0.88 3.02 8.63
C THR A 181 1.69 1.98 9.40
N VAL A 182 1.14 1.44 10.49
CA VAL A 182 1.80 0.40 11.29
C VAL A 182 2.01 -0.87 10.45
N MET A 183 1.00 -1.33 9.72
CA MET A 183 1.10 -2.52 8.86
C MET A 183 2.25 -2.40 7.85
N PHE A 184 2.37 -1.25 7.18
CA PHE A 184 3.48 -0.99 6.27
C PHE A 184 4.83 -1.01 7.00
N LEU A 185 4.96 -0.32 8.13
CA LEU A 185 6.23 -0.16 8.85
C LEU A 185 6.72 -1.47 9.47
N GLU A 186 5.82 -2.31 9.96
CA GLU A 186 6.17 -3.67 10.44
C GLU A 186 6.78 -4.50 9.31
N MET A 187 6.18 -4.48 8.10
CA MET A 187 6.72 -5.19 6.95
C MET A 187 8.02 -4.56 6.45
N TRP A 188 8.13 -3.23 6.46
CA TRP A 188 9.36 -2.53 6.11
C TRP A 188 10.52 -2.94 7.00
N ASN A 189 10.30 -2.98 8.31
CA ASN A 189 11.28 -3.45 9.28
C ASN A 189 11.64 -4.93 9.06
N TYR A 190 10.65 -5.78 8.79
CA TYR A 190 10.88 -7.18 8.48
C TYR A 190 11.76 -7.37 7.24
N ILE A 191 11.46 -6.68 6.14
CA ILE A 191 12.22 -6.76 4.88
C ILE A 191 13.66 -6.28 5.09
N ASN A 192 13.86 -5.19 5.80
CA ASN A 192 15.18 -4.60 6.06
C ASN A 192 15.93 -5.28 7.20
N ARG A 193 15.32 -6.24 7.90
CA ARG A 193 15.87 -6.87 9.13
C ARG A 193 16.30 -5.81 10.15
N SER A 194 15.47 -4.78 10.31
CA SER A 194 15.71 -3.64 11.18
C SER A 194 14.68 -3.57 12.30
N THR A 195 15.02 -2.82 13.34
CA THR A 195 14.11 -2.47 14.45
C THR A 195 14.00 -0.94 14.52
N GLU A 196 13.83 -0.28 13.38
CA GLU A 196 13.66 1.17 13.33
C GLU A 196 12.48 1.58 14.21
N ASP A 197 12.70 2.54 15.10
CA ASP A 197 11.60 3.19 15.82
C ASP A 197 10.81 4.05 14.84
N TYR A 198 9.55 3.67 14.63
CA TYR A 198 8.67 4.35 13.70
C TYR A 198 7.66 5.28 14.38
N SER A 199 7.86 5.62 15.66
CA SER A 199 6.97 6.53 16.42
C SER A 199 6.80 7.90 15.75
N ARG A 200 7.82 8.34 15.00
CA ARG A 200 7.78 9.62 14.23
C ARG A 200 6.74 9.65 13.10
N PHE A 201 6.21 8.50 12.71
CA PHE A 201 5.21 8.39 11.65
C PHE A 201 3.77 8.23 12.19
N LEU A 202 3.62 8.14 13.50
CA LEU A 202 2.37 7.89 14.22
C LEU A 202 1.94 9.13 15.02
#